data_49d7ca6215f72000d63108b956664d13
#
_entry.id   49d7ca6215f72000d63108b956664d13
#
_cell.length_a   1.000
_cell.length_b   1.000
_cell.length_c   1.000
_cell.angle_alpha   90.00
_cell.angle_beta   90.00
_cell.angle_gamma   90.00
#
_symmetry.space_group_name_H-M   'P 1'
#
loop_
_entity.id
_entity.type
_entity.pdbx_description
1 polymer ?
#
loop_
_entity_poly.entity_id
_entity_poly.type
_entity_poly.pdbx_seq_one_letter_code
_entity_poly.pdbx_strand_id
1 'polypeptide(L)'
;FRKYEVSTDDKRHSEHNINYWKFGDYIGIGAEAHGKITDVESQQIFRTLKPKSPKDYLSKMHTGEDISTKKEVGNVAFEFMLNSLRLKDGFSSSLFESRTGLLIKSLSSELGRAENLGLLENKNNWIKPTSKGFNFLNELQEIFL
;
A
#
# COMPACT_ATOMS: atom_id res chain seq x y z
N PHE A 1 -0.29 -1.24 -19.42
CA PHE A 1 0.06 -0.73 -18.09
C PHE A 1 1.43 -0.08 -18.17
N ARG A 2 1.52 1.22 -17.89
CA ARG A 2 2.75 1.98 -18.10
C ARG A 2 3.79 1.60 -17.06
N LYS A 3 4.94 1.07 -17.51
CA LYS A 3 6.16 0.76 -16.76
C LYS A 3 6.76 1.95 -15.98
N TYR A 4 6.09 3.10 -15.91
CA TYR A 4 6.65 4.35 -15.39
C TYR A 4 6.79 4.42 -13.87
N GLU A 5 6.03 3.62 -13.14
CA GLU A 5 6.08 3.65 -11.67
C GLU A 5 7.05 2.63 -11.07
N VAL A 6 7.55 1.69 -11.88
CA VAL A 6 8.34 0.54 -11.43
C VAL A 6 9.81 0.63 -11.82
N SER A 7 10.19 1.52 -12.75
CA SER A 7 11.53 1.57 -13.34
C SER A 7 12.27 2.89 -13.10
N THR A 8 12.20 3.46 -11.93
CA THR A 8 13.19 4.47 -11.58
C THR A 8 14.38 3.76 -10.95
N ASP A 9 15.32 3.38 -11.79
CA ASP A 9 16.71 3.07 -11.45
C ASP A 9 17.44 4.33 -10.91
N ASP A 10 16.69 5.40 -10.68
CA ASP A 10 17.18 6.64 -10.13
C ASP A 10 17.18 6.54 -8.60
N LYS A 11 18.34 6.70 -7.99
CA LYS A 11 18.58 6.69 -6.54
C LYS A 11 17.77 7.73 -5.73
N ARG A 12 16.83 8.40 -6.38
CA ARG A 12 15.87 9.35 -5.80
C ARG A 12 14.43 8.88 -5.99
N HIS A 13 14.09 7.78 -5.32
CA HIS A 13 12.67 7.55 -5.05
C HIS A 13 12.16 8.74 -4.22
N SER A 14 11.13 9.43 -4.67
CA SER A 14 10.56 10.48 -3.83
C SER A 14 10.13 9.87 -2.50
N GLU A 15 10.42 10.50 -1.39
CA GLU A 15 10.03 10.03 -0.04
C GLU A 15 8.53 9.73 0.05
N HIS A 16 7.74 10.45 -0.72
CA HIS A 16 6.31 10.27 -0.87
C HIS A 16 5.95 8.89 -1.45
N ASN A 17 6.60 8.47 -2.54
CA ASN A 17 6.37 7.14 -3.13
C ASN A 17 6.80 6.02 -2.18
N ILE A 18 7.90 6.20 -1.47
CA ILE A 18 8.37 5.24 -0.47
C ILE A 18 7.36 5.10 0.67
N ASN A 19 6.75 6.21 1.12
CA ASN A 19 5.70 6.16 2.13
C ASN A 19 4.49 5.36 1.66
N TYR A 20 4.03 5.54 0.41
CA TYR A 20 2.95 4.73 -0.17
C TYR A 20 3.30 3.24 -0.22
N TRP A 21 4.50 2.92 -0.70
CA TRP A 21 4.93 1.53 -0.85
C TRP A 21 5.14 0.84 0.50
N LYS A 22 5.51 1.59 1.54
CA LYS A 22 5.57 1.12 2.93
C LYS A 22 4.22 1.13 3.65
N PHE A 23 3.15 1.35 2.91
CA PHE A 23 1.78 1.40 3.43
C PHE A 23 1.58 2.45 4.53
N GLY A 24 2.31 3.56 4.47
CA GLY A 24 2.18 4.68 5.40
C GLY A 24 0.88 5.45 5.21
N ASP A 25 0.49 6.22 6.22
CA ASP A 25 -0.65 7.12 6.14
C ASP A 25 -0.30 8.38 5.36
N TYR A 26 -1.30 8.95 4.70
CA TYR A 26 -1.18 10.20 3.98
C TYR A 26 -2.53 10.89 3.87
N ILE A 27 -2.50 12.21 3.77
CA ILE A 27 -3.70 13.06 3.65
C ILE A 27 -3.74 13.63 2.23
N GLY A 28 -4.88 13.44 1.57
CA GLY A 28 -5.16 14.08 0.29
C GLY A 28 -5.61 15.53 0.47
N ILE A 29 -5.00 16.45 -0.28
CA ILE A 29 -5.37 17.88 -0.31
C ILE A 29 -5.84 18.23 -1.71
N GLY A 30 -6.99 18.91 -1.81
CA GLY A 30 -7.60 19.31 -3.07
C GLY A 30 -8.81 18.46 -3.47
N ALA A 31 -9.49 18.89 -4.54
CA ALA A 31 -10.63 18.17 -5.09
C ALA A 31 -10.17 16.80 -5.64
N GLU A 32 -11.00 15.78 -5.48
CA GLU A 32 -10.69 14.37 -5.84
C GLU A 32 -9.49 13.75 -5.11
N ALA A 33 -8.86 14.42 -4.17
CA ALA A 33 -7.70 13.90 -3.50
C ALA A 33 -8.04 12.67 -2.64
N HIS A 34 -7.19 11.64 -2.77
CA HIS A 34 -7.27 10.42 -1.98
C HIS A 34 -6.36 10.51 -0.76
N GLY A 35 -6.75 9.87 0.34
CA GLY A 35 -5.94 9.71 1.53
C GLY A 35 -6.05 8.29 2.08
N LYS A 36 -5.16 7.97 3.02
CA LYS A 36 -5.21 6.76 3.83
C LYS A 36 -4.91 7.13 5.27
N ILE A 37 -5.76 6.70 6.18
CA ILE A 37 -5.66 6.99 7.61
C ILE A 37 -5.82 5.69 8.38
N THR A 38 -4.90 5.44 9.31
CA THR A 38 -5.01 4.36 10.29
C THR A 38 -5.58 4.93 11.59
N ASP A 39 -6.75 4.43 11.97
CA ASP A 39 -7.32 4.72 13.28
C ASP A 39 -6.73 3.73 14.30
N VAL A 40 -5.90 4.23 15.19
CA VAL A 40 -5.19 3.42 16.17
C VAL A 40 -6.14 2.89 17.25
N GLU A 41 -7.20 3.62 17.58
CA GLU A 41 -8.15 3.23 18.62
C GLU A 41 -9.03 2.06 18.16
N SER A 42 -9.59 2.17 16.95
CA SER A 42 -10.41 1.10 16.36
C SER A 42 -9.60 0.02 15.64
N GLN A 43 -8.30 0.22 15.45
CA GLN A 43 -7.42 -0.63 14.63
C GLN A 43 -7.91 -0.82 13.18
N GLN A 44 -8.59 0.18 12.66
CA GLN A 44 -9.14 0.17 11.31
C GLN A 44 -8.36 1.08 10.38
N ILE A 45 -8.30 0.71 9.11
CA ILE A 45 -7.67 1.50 8.05
C ILE A 45 -8.76 2.01 7.12
N PHE A 46 -8.76 3.31 6.89
CA PHE A 46 -9.72 3.98 6.03
C PHE A 46 -9.06 4.59 4.80
N ARG A 47 -9.68 4.41 3.65
CA ARG A 47 -9.46 5.25 2.47
C ARG A 47 -10.34 6.48 2.57
N THR A 48 -9.77 7.64 2.31
CA THR A 48 -10.50 8.90 2.26
C THR A 48 -10.53 9.43 0.83
N LEU A 49 -11.65 10.04 0.46
CA LEU A 49 -11.84 10.66 -0.84
C LEU A 49 -12.46 12.04 -0.64
N LYS A 50 -11.83 13.06 -1.17
CA LYS A 50 -12.35 14.43 -1.18
C LYS A 50 -13.39 14.60 -2.29
N PRO A 51 -14.33 15.58 -2.19
CA PRO A 51 -15.29 15.87 -3.24
C PRO A 51 -14.62 16.10 -4.60
N LYS A 52 -15.25 15.59 -5.67
CA LYS A 52 -14.72 15.71 -7.04
C LYS A 52 -14.77 17.14 -7.56
N SER A 53 -15.88 17.83 -7.30
CA SER A 53 -16.09 19.19 -7.78
C SER A 53 -15.22 20.17 -6.98
N PRO A 54 -14.37 20.98 -7.63
CA PRO A 54 -13.62 22.04 -6.95
C PRO A 54 -14.51 23.02 -6.21
N LYS A 55 -15.71 23.31 -6.75
CA LYS A 55 -16.70 24.19 -6.14
C LYS A 55 -17.24 23.60 -4.84
N ASP A 56 -17.59 22.31 -4.83
CA ASP A 56 -18.08 21.62 -3.64
C ASP A 56 -16.98 21.48 -2.59
N TYR A 57 -15.75 21.21 -3.04
CA TYR A 57 -14.58 21.17 -2.17
C TYR A 57 -14.38 22.51 -1.45
N LEU A 58 -14.35 23.63 -2.18
CA LEU A 58 -14.14 24.96 -1.62
C LEU A 58 -15.29 25.40 -0.73
N SER A 59 -16.55 25.15 -1.12
CA SER A 59 -17.72 25.53 -0.33
C SER A 59 -17.75 24.83 1.04
N LYS A 60 -17.37 23.56 1.08
CA LYS A 60 -17.33 22.76 2.29
C LYS A 60 -16.10 23.04 3.18
N MET A 61 -14.98 23.45 2.58
CA MET A 61 -13.78 23.85 3.34
C MET A 61 -14.05 24.99 4.33
N HIS A 62 -14.99 25.89 4.03
CA HIS A 62 -15.34 27.00 4.89
C HIS A 62 -16.09 26.57 6.16
N THR A 63 -16.67 25.37 6.21
CA THR A 63 -17.41 24.88 7.38
C THR A 63 -16.51 24.29 8.47
N GLY A 64 -15.23 24.02 8.16
CA GLY A 64 -14.29 23.37 9.07
C GLY A 64 -14.60 21.90 9.36
N GLU A 65 -15.58 21.31 8.68
CA GLU A 65 -15.95 19.90 8.82
C GLU A 65 -15.07 18.99 7.97
N ASP A 66 -14.90 17.73 8.39
CA ASP A 66 -14.23 16.71 7.57
C ASP A 66 -15.12 16.36 6.38
N ILE A 67 -14.74 16.88 5.22
CA ILE A 67 -15.47 16.72 3.96
C ILE A 67 -15.10 15.44 3.21
N SER A 68 -14.30 14.57 3.82
CA SER A 68 -13.87 13.33 3.19
C SER A 68 -14.92 12.24 3.34
N THR A 69 -15.17 11.50 2.27
CA THR A 69 -15.85 10.21 2.37
C THR A 69 -14.84 9.18 2.88
N LYS A 70 -15.17 8.46 3.97
CA LYS A 70 -14.34 7.40 4.53
C LYS A 70 -14.89 6.04 4.12
N LYS A 71 -14.01 5.15 3.66
CA LYS A 71 -14.32 3.76 3.36
C LYS A 71 -13.30 2.86 4.03
N GLU A 72 -13.77 1.93 4.83
CA GLU A 72 -12.90 0.94 5.46
C GLU A 72 -12.23 0.04 4.42
N VAL A 73 -10.96 -0.29 4.64
CA VAL A 73 -10.19 -1.22 3.80
C VAL A 73 -10.55 -2.65 4.21
N GLY A 74 -11.18 -3.39 3.31
CA GLY A 74 -11.67 -4.74 3.61
C GLY A 74 -10.56 -5.79 3.72
N ASN A 75 -9.63 -5.84 2.75
CA ASN A 75 -8.49 -6.78 2.78
C ASN A 75 -7.18 -6.01 2.96
N VAL A 76 -6.86 -5.71 4.21
CA VAL A 76 -5.67 -4.92 4.58
C VAL A 76 -4.38 -5.63 4.18
N ALA A 77 -4.31 -6.97 4.32
CA ALA A 77 -3.15 -7.75 3.94
C ALA A 77 -2.85 -7.63 2.43
N PHE A 78 -3.88 -7.78 1.60
CA PHE A 78 -3.75 -7.61 0.15
C PHE A 78 -3.33 -6.17 -0.23
N GLU A 79 -3.97 -5.18 0.35
CA GLU A 79 -3.64 -3.76 0.11
C GLU A 79 -2.18 -3.45 0.49
N PHE A 80 -1.69 -4.01 1.60
CA PHE A 80 -0.29 -3.90 1.99
C PHE A 80 0.61 -4.55 0.94
N MET A 81 0.34 -5.80 0.57
CA MET A 81 1.16 -6.53 -0.41
C MET A 81 1.16 -5.86 -1.79
N LEU A 82 0.01 -5.34 -2.24
CA LEU A 82 -0.13 -4.59 -3.48
C LEU A 82 0.84 -3.39 -3.57
N ASN A 83 1.05 -2.71 -2.45
CA ASN A 83 1.97 -1.58 -2.36
C ASN A 83 3.41 -2.01 -2.11
N SER A 84 3.65 -2.86 -1.10
CA SER A 84 5.00 -3.17 -0.61
C SER A 84 5.80 -4.07 -1.56
N LEU A 85 5.15 -4.89 -2.39
CA LEU A 85 5.83 -5.67 -3.43
C LEU A 85 6.44 -4.82 -4.55
N ARG A 86 6.16 -3.53 -4.59
CA ARG A 86 6.83 -2.54 -5.47
C ARG A 86 8.20 -2.12 -4.94
N LEU A 87 8.50 -2.40 -3.67
CA LEU A 87 9.81 -2.16 -3.09
C LEU A 87 10.82 -3.19 -3.61
N LYS A 88 11.74 -2.75 -4.46
CA LYS A 88 12.79 -3.60 -5.04
C LYS A 88 13.67 -4.26 -3.97
N ASP A 89 13.91 -3.54 -2.88
CA ASP A 89 14.70 -4.02 -1.75
C ASP A 89 13.89 -4.84 -0.73
N GLY A 90 12.56 -4.90 -0.93
CA GLY A 90 11.67 -5.64 -0.05
C GLY A 90 11.32 -4.90 1.25
N PHE A 91 10.75 -5.64 2.19
CA PHE A 91 10.28 -5.14 3.48
C PHE A 91 10.40 -6.21 4.57
N SER A 92 10.41 -5.78 5.83
CA SER A 92 10.43 -6.69 6.98
C SER A 92 9.02 -7.19 7.34
N SER A 93 8.93 -8.39 7.91
CA SER A 93 7.67 -8.89 8.48
C SER A 93 7.13 -7.97 9.57
N SER A 94 8.02 -7.35 10.36
CA SER A 94 7.63 -6.36 11.37
C SER A 94 6.96 -5.11 10.80
N LEU A 95 7.35 -4.69 9.59
CA LEU A 95 6.66 -3.59 8.90
C LEU A 95 5.22 -3.99 8.53
N PHE A 96 5.03 -5.21 8.02
CA PHE A 96 3.70 -5.74 7.74
C PHE A 96 2.83 -5.74 9.00
N GLU A 97 3.34 -6.32 10.09
CA GLU A 97 2.61 -6.45 11.35
C GLU A 97 2.26 -5.07 11.96
N SER A 98 3.21 -4.13 11.94
CA SER A 98 2.98 -2.78 12.47
C SER A 98 1.99 -1.95 11.64
N ARG A 99 1.92 -2.18 10.34
CA ARG A 99 1.06 -1.41 9.43
C ARG A 99 -0.33 -1.99 9.25
N THR A 100 -0.47 -3.31 9.43
CA THR A 100 -1.74 -4.01 9.20
C THR A 100 -2.42 -4.48 10.48
N GLY A 101 -1.68 -4.61 11.57
CA GLY A 101 -2.15 -5.26 12.80
C GLY A 101 -2.28 -6.78 12.69
N LEU A 102 -1.88 -7.37 11.56
CA LEU A 102 -1.96 -8.80 11.30
C LEU A 102 -0.58 -9.45 11.47
N LEU A 103 -0.56 -10.71 11.89
CA LEU A 103 0.68 -11.48 11.92
C LEU A 103 1.06 -11.94 10.51
N ILE A 104 2.34 -11.85 10.14
CA ILE A 104 2.83 -12.30 8.82
C ILE A 104 2.53 -13.79 8.56
N LYS A 105 2.41 -14.59 9.61
CA LYS A 105 2.03 -16.01 9.54
C LYS A 105 0.67 -16.24 8.90
N SER A 106 -0.23 -15.25 8.93
CA SER A 106 -1.52 -15.35 8.25
C SER A 106 -1.40 -15.47 6.72
N LEU A 107 -0.24 -15.08 6.15
CA LEU A 107 0.07 -15.16 4.72
C LEU A 107 1.03 -16.32 4.39
N SER A 108 1.21 -17.30 5.29
CA SER A 108 2.19 -18.39 5.09
C SER A 108 1.95 -19.20 3.82
N SER A 109 0.71 -19.44 3.47
CA SER A 109 0.31 -20.18 2.27
C SER A 109 0.68 -19.41 1.00
N GLU A 110 0.31 -18.14 0.93
CA GLU A 110 0.54 -17.23 -0.20
C GLU A 110 2.04 -16.98 -0.38
N LEU A 111 2.76 -16.73 0.71
CA LEU A 111 4.21 -16.56 0.70
C LEU A 111 4.91 -17.83 0.18
N GLY A 112 4.55 -19.00 0.71
CA GLY A 112 5.11 -20.27 0.26
C GLY A 112 4.82 -20.54 -1.22
N ARG A 113 3.64 -20.21 -1.71
CA ARG A 113 3.29 -20.32 -3.13
C ARG A 113 4.13 -19.39 -4.00
N ALA A 114 4.32 -18.16 -3.59
CA ALA A 114 5.14 -17.17 -4.30
C ALA A 114 6.63 -17.57 -4.35
N GLU A 115 7.16 -18.14 -3.24
CA GLU A 115 8.52 -18.67 -3.18
C GLU A 115 8.70 -19.87 -4.11
N ASN A 116 7.78 -20.84 -4.10
CA ASN A 116 7.81 -22.01 -4.96
C ASN A 116 7.79 -21.65 -6.45
N LEU A 117 7.11 -20.57 -6.82
CA LEU A 117 7.10 -20.03 -8.18
C LEU A 117 8.38 -19.24 -8.52
N GLY A 118 9.24 -19.00 -7.53
CA GLY A 118 10.45 -18.21 -7.68
C GLY A 118 10.21 -16.73 -7.88
N LEU A 119 9.05 -16.22 -7.43
CA LEU A 119 8.66 -14.82 -7.57
C LEU A 119 9.06 -14.00 -6.36
N LEU A 120 9.32 -14.64 -5.20
CA LEU A 120 9.57 -13.98 -3.93
C LEU A 120 10.66 -14.74 -3.16
N GLU A 121 11.43 -14.02 -2.36
CA GLU A 121 12.34 -14.55 -1.34
C GLU A 121 11.86 -14.13 0.03
N ASN A 122 11.80 -15.07 0.98
CA ASN A 122 11.47 -14.80 2.38
C ASN A 122 12.59 -15.39 3.26
N LYS A 123 13.51 -14.56 3.71
CA LYS A 123 14.67 -14.95 4.51
C LYS A 123 14.85 -14.02 5.70
N ASN A 124 15.05 -14.60 6.87
CA ASN A 124 15.33 -13.84 8.11
C ASN A 124 14.31 -12.73 8.38
N ASN A 125 13.02 -13.02 8.22
CA ASN A 125 11.93 -12.05 8.37
C ASN A 125 11.98 -10.87 7.38
N TRP A 126 12.69 -11.04 6.26
CA TRP A 126 12.76 -10.08 5.18
C TRP A 126 12.14 -10.67 3.91
N ILE A 127 11.17 -9.98 3.36
CA ILE A 127 10.37 -10.40 2.20
C ILE A 127 10.74 -9.50 1.03
N LYS A 128 11.18 -10.11 -0.07
CA LYS A 128 11.68 -9.38 -1.23
C LYS A 128 11.23 -10.04 -2.53
N PRO A 129 10.72 -9.28 -3.51
CA PRO A 129 10.50 -9.79 -4.85
C PRO A 129 11.83 -10.20 -5.50
N THR A 130 11.86 -11.32 -6.20
CA THR A 130 12.97 -11.66 -7.08
C THR A 130 12.94 -10.80 -8.34
N SER A 131 14.00 -10.82 -9.16
CA SER A 131 13.97 -10.16 -10.48
C SER A 131 12.83 -10.69 -11.34
N LYS A 132 12.54 -12.00 -11.27
CA LYS A 132 11.39 -12.62 -11.94
C LYS A 132 10.08 -12.10 -11.38
N GLY A 133 9.93 -12.05 -10.03
CA GLY A 133 8.72 -11.53 -9.38
C GLY A 133 8.46 -10.06 -9.69
N PHE A 134 9.52 -9.27 -9.84
CA PHE A 134 9.40 -7.87 -10.22
C PHE A 134 8.97 -7.69 -11.68
N ASN A 135 9.43 -8.55 -12.59
CA ASN A 135 8.99 -8.57 -13.98
C ASN A 135 7.54 -9.04 -14.14
N PHE A 136 7.07 -9.92 -13.25
CA PHE A 136 5.72 -10.47 -13.19
C PHE A 136 4.99 -9.99 -11.94
N LEU A 137 5.05 -8.67 -11.69
CA LEU A 137 4.54 -8.08 -10.46
C LEU A 137 3.03 -8.27 -10.28
N ASN A 138 2.25 -8.19 -11.36
CA ASN A 138 0.80 -8.39 -11.29
C ASN A 138 0.46 -9.81 -10.85
N GLU A 139 1.09 -10.81 -11.45
CA GLU A 139 0.91 -12.22 -11.10
C GLU A 139 1.35 -12.50 -9.67
N LEU A 140 2.44 -11.85 -9.22
CA LEU A 140 2.89 -11.95 -7.84
C LEU A 140 1.86 -11.34 -6.88
N GLN A 141 1.29 -10.19 -7.20
CA GLN A 141 0.27 -9.53 -6.39
C GLN A 141 -1.03 -10.32 -6.33
N GLU A 142 -1.45 -10.97 -7.43
CA GLU A 142 -2.64 -11.81 -7.49
C GLU A 142 -2.60 -13.02 -6.56
N ILE A 143 -1.41 -13.48 -6.17
CA ILE A 143 -1.27 -14.58 -5.20
C ILE A 143 -1.87 -14.20 -3.83
N PHE A 144 -1.88 -12.93 -3.49
CA PHE A 144 -2.35 -12.41 -2.20
C PHE A 144 -3.81 -11.91 -2.23
N LEU A 145 -4.48 -12.00 -3.38
CA LEU A 145 -5.89 -11.64 -3.54
C LEU A 145 -6.79 -12.68 -2.88
#